data_e72c81adc386814335cbeeef34e9df68
#
_entry.id   e72c81adc386814335cbeeef34e9df68
#
_cell.length_a   1.000
_cell.length_b   1.000
_cell.length_c   1.000
_cell.angle_alpha   90.00
_cell.angle_beta   90.00
_cell.angle_gamma   90.00
#
_symmetry.space_group_name_H-M   'P 1'
#
loop_
_entity.id
_entity.type
_entity.pdbx_description
1 polymer ?
#
loop_
_entity_poly.entity_id
_entity_poly.type
_entity_poly.pdbx_seq_one_letter_code
_entity_poly.pdbx_strand_id
1 'polypeptide(L)'
;MNDTKRTEIFREFYYGIECAGDPHLSKIHIPWTTRTTDGYMYSDSTWTYFGSGGFREPDWLRIDLTRENRSVVLDILRKIHVPGEIREDCVYVYGYRTDADYIQ
;
A
#
# COMPACT_ATOMS: atom_id res chain seq x y z
N MET A 1 -11.49 -2.84 -2.52
CA MET A 1 -10.88 -1.48 -2.61
C MET A 1 -11.34 -0.84 -3.91
N ASN A 2 -11.82 0.37 -3.84
CA ASN A 2 -12.27 1.05 -5.07
C ASN A 2 -11.07 1.54 -5.89
N ASP A 3 -11.32 1.85 -7.16
CA ASP A 3 -10.27 2.25 -8.08
C ASP A 3 -9.59 3.56 -7.69
N THR A 4 -10.33 4.48 -7.08
CA THR A 4 -9.79 5.77 -6.65
C THR A 4 -8.72 5.58 -5.58
N LYS A 5 -9.02 4.79 -4.54
CA LYS A 5 -8.05 4.53 -3.46
C LYS A 5 -6.86 3.72 -3.94
N ARG A 6 -7.10 2.72 -4.79
CA ARG A 6 -6.02 1.93 -5.39
C ARG A 6 -5.08 2.82 -6.21
N THR A 7 -5.65 3.75 -6.99
CA THR A 7 -4.87 4.68 -7.78
C THR A 7 -4.07 5.64 -6.91
N GLU A 8 -4.66 6.15 -5.83
CA GLU A 8 -3.95 7.03 -4.90
C GLU A 8 -2.78 6.30 -4.24
N ILE A 9 -2.98 5.06 -3.79
CA ILE A 9 -1.92 4.25 -3.20
C ILE A 9 -0.80 4.03 -4.21
N PHE A 10 -1.14 3.64 -5.43
CA PHE A 10 -0.16 3.42 -6.49
C PHE A 10 0.66 4.69 -6.76
N ARG A 11 0.00 5.83 -6.92
CA ARG A 11 0.69 7.10 -7.21
C ARG A 11 1.68 7.49 -6.13
N GLU A 12 1.28 7.37 -4.86
CA GLU A 12 2.14 7.77 -3.75
C GLU A 12 3.35 6.85 -3.61
N PHE A 13 3.16 5.54 -3.75
CA PHE A 13 4.26 4.60 -3.59
C PHE A 13 5.10 4.45 -4.86
N TYR A 14 4.49 4.48 -6.03
CA TYR A 14 5.24 4.33 -7.27
C TYR A 14 5.89 5.65 -7.70
N TYR A 15 5.09 6.67 -7.93
CA TYR A 15 5.62 7.96 -8.37
C TYR A 15 6.23 8.77 -7.25
N GLY A 16 5.70 8.67 -6.05
CA GLY A 16 6.17 9.44 -4.90
C GLY A 16 7.42 8.88 -4.23
N ILE A 17 7.69 7.57 -4.37
CA ILE A 17 8.84 6.92 -3.73
C ILE A 17 9.74 6.26 -4.77
N GLU A 18 9.22 5.24 -5.47
CA GLU A 18 10.04 4.40 -6.35
C GLU A 18 10.58 5.19 -7.54
N CYS A 19 9.78 6.07 -8.14
CA CYS A 19 10.14 6.87 -9.31
C CYS A 19 10.24 8.36 -9.01
N ALA A 20 10.47 8.73 -7.76
CA ALA A 20 10.48 10.14 -7.34
C ALA A 20 11.69 10.93 -7.84
N GLY A 21 12.72 10.26 -8.32
CA GLY A 21 13.96 10.92 -8.71
C GLY A 21 14.85 11.31 -7.53
N ASP A 22 14.42 11.04 -6.30
CA ASP A 22 15.21 11.27 -5.10
C ASP A 22 15.94 9.97 -4.74
N PRO A 23 17.29 9.94 -4.80
CA PRO A 23 18.04 8.71 -4.52
C PRO A 23 17.82 8.20 -3.10
N HIS A 24 17.49 9.06 -2.16
CA HIS A 24 17.23 8.67 -0.78
C HIS A 24 15.90 7.91 -0.68
N LEU A 25 14.86 8.42 -1.30
CA LEU A 25 13.53 7.79 -1.30
C LEU A 25 13.51 6.51 -2.13
N SER A 26 14.14 6.51 -3.31
CA SER A 26 14.10 5.35 -4.20
C SER A 26 14.82 4.12 -3.65
N LYS A 27 15.66 4.28 -2.64
CA LYS A 27 16.34 3.18 -1.96
C LYS A 27 15.51 2.54 -0.86
N ILE A 28 14.42 3.18 -0.46
CA ILE A 28 13.58 2.66 0.60
C ILE A 28 12.80 1.45 0.07
N HIS A 29 12.98 0.32 0.74
CA HIS A 29 12.33 -0.94 0.36
C HIS A 29 10.95 -1.02 1.02
N ILE A 30 9.90 -1.18 0.22
CA ILE A 30 8.52 -1.20 0.72
C ILE A 30 7.80 -2.44 0.15
N PRO A 31 8.03 -3.62 0.76
CA PRO A 31 7.39 -4.84 0.29
C PRO A 31 5.92 -4.87 0.66
N TRP A 32 5.12 -5.47 -0.21
CA TRP A 32 3.69 -5.54 -0.01
C TRP A 32 3.13 -6.89 -0.43
N THR A 33 1.98 -7.24 0.13
CA THR A 33 1.20 -8.41 -0.23
C THR A 33 -0.26 -7.98 -0.33
N THR A 34 -0.94 -8.41 -1.37
CA THR A 34 -2.37 -8.16 -1.52
C THR A 34 -3.12 -9.46 -1.73
N ARG A 35 -4.35 -9.52 -1.20
CA ARG A 35 -5.28 -10.60 -1.50
C ARG A 35 -6.43 -10.01 -2.29
N THR A 36 -6.76 -10.64 -3.41
CA THR A 36 -7.88 -10.21 -4.24
C THR A 36 -9.19 -10.82 -3.75
N THR A 37 -10.31 -10.26 -4.20
CA THR A 37 -11.64 -10.72 -3.81
C THR A 37 -11.94 -12.15 -4.27
N ASP A 38 -11.23 -12.64 -5.29
CA ASP A 38 -11.36 -14.02 -5.75
C ASP A 38 -10.38 -14.98 -5.08
N GLY A 39 -9.64 -14.53 -4.06
CA GLY A 39 -8.83 -15.38 -3.20
C GLY A 39 -7.38 -15.55 -3.60
N TYR A 40 -6.92 -14.91 -4.65
CA TYR A 40 -5.51 -14.96 -5.05
C TYR A 40 -4.67 -14.01 -4.20
N MET A 41 -3.42 -14.39 -3.96
CA MET A 41 -2.47 -13.56 -3.24
C MET A 41 -1.27 -13.24 -4.12
N TYR A 42 -0.84 -11.98 -4.05
CA TYR A 42 0.32 -11.47 -4.80
C TYR A 42 1.22 -10.69 -3.86
N SER A 43 2.53 -10.87 -4.01
CA SER A 43 3.53 -10.15 -3.22
C SER A 43 4.60 -9.60 -4.13
N ASP A 44 5.09 -8.40 -3.84
CA ASP A 44 6.20 -7.80 -4.55
C ASP A 44 6.84 -6.73 -3.66
N SER A 45 8.00 -6.24 -4.09
CA SER A 45 8.65 -5.09 -3.47
C SER A 45 8.64 -3.86 -4.39
N THR A 46 8.16 -4.00 -5.63
CA THR A 46 7.95 -2.87 -6.54
C THR A 46 6.47 -2.56 -6.63
N TRP A 47 6.15 -1.31 -6.89
CA TRP A 47 4.76 -0.87 -6.93
C TRP A 47 4.18 -0.82 -8.34
N THR A 48 5.00 -1.12 -9.35
CA THR A 48 4.57 -1.16 -10.75
C THR A 48 3.36 -2.07 -10.95
N TYR A 49 3.45 -3.27 -10.42
CA TYR A 49 2.39 -4.26 -10.60
C TYR A 49 1.12 -3.97 -9.84
N PHE A 50 1.20 -3.24 -8.74
CA PHE A 50 0.00 -2.86 -7.99
C PHE A 50 -0.92 -1.98 -8.80
N GLY A 51 -0.37 -1.10 -9.65
CA GLY A 51 -1.14 -0.17 -10.45
C GLY A 51 -1.43 -0.62 -11.88
N SER A 52 -0.81 -1.71 -12.35
CA SER A 52 -0.89 -2.09 -13.77
C SER A 52 -2.21 -2.70 -14.21
N GLY A 53 -3.16 -2.91 -13.30
CA GLY A 53 -4.46 -3.44 -13.64
C GLY A 53 -4.53 -4.93 -13.89
N GLY A 54 -3.42 -5.64 -13.74
CA GLY A 54 -3.37 -7.10 -13.84
C GLY A 54 -4.00 -7.79 -12.64
N PHE A 55 -4.17 -7.08 -11.56
CA PHE A 55 -4.80 -7.60 -10.34
C PHE A 55 -6.28 -7.29 -10.36
N ARG A 56 -7.06 -8.25 -9.90
CA ARG A 56 -8.45 -8.03 -9.57
C ARG A 56 -8.53 -7.18 -8.33
N GLU A 57 -9.72 -6.71 -7.98
CA GLU A 57 -9.89 -5.79 -6.87
C GLU A 57 -9.29 -6.33 -5.58
N PRO A 58 -8.40 -5.57 -4.94
CA PRO A 58 -7.81 -6.00 -3.66
C PRO A 58 -8.85 -6.03 -2.55
N ASP A 59 -8.91 -7.15 -1.83
CA ASP A 59 -9.69 -7.26 -0.60
C ASP A 59 -8.95 -6.56 0.52
N TRP A 60 -7.65 -6.81 0.62
CA TRP A 60 -6.77 -6.10 1.52
C TRP A 60 -5.37 -5.99 0.93
N LEU A 61 -4.63 -5.01 1.41
CA LEU A 61 -3.24 -4.79 1.11
C LEU A 61 -2.46 -4.77 2.41
N ARG A 62 -1.43 -5.59 2.54
CA ARG A 62 -0.51 -5.55 3.67
C ARG A 62 0.81 -4.97 3.19
N ILE A 63 1.31 -3.96 3.90
CA ILE A 63 2.62 -3.39 3.65
C ILE A 63 3.51 -3.75 4.83
N ASP A 64 4.63 -4.41 4.56
CA ASP A 64 5.57 -4.78 5.60
C ASP A 64 6.37 -3.56 6.03
N LEU A 65 6.39 -3.30 7.33
CA LEU A 65 7.06 -2.13 7.89
C LEU A 65 8.47 -2.50 8.35
N THR A 66 9.42 -1.68 7.94
CA THR A 66 10.80 -1.77 8.39
C THR A 66 11.14 -0.49 9.16
N ARG A 67 12.30 -0.49 9.82
CA ARG A 67 12.78 0.72 10.49
C ARG A 67 12.91 1.89 9.50
N GLU A 68 13.32 1.61 8.28
CA GLU A 68 13.54 2.64 7.26
C GLU A 68 12.25 3.16 6.64
N ASN A 69 11.29 2.27 6.38
CA ASN A 69 10.09 2.65 5.63
C ASN A 69 8.91 3.08 6.50
N ARG A 70 8.94 2.80 7.79
CA ARG A 70 7.79 2.96 8.68
C ARG A 70 7.16 4.35 8.63
N SER A 71 7.96 5.38 8.84
CA SER A 71 7.41 6.74 8.87
C SER A 71 6.89 7.18 7.50
N VAL A 72 7.60 6.83 6.43
CA VAL A 72 7.19 7.15 5.06
C VAL A 72 5.86 6.48 4.72
N VAL A 73 5.75 5.18 5.00
CA VAL A 73 4.53 4.41 4.71
C VAL A 73 3.34 4.96 5.50
N LEU A 74 3.50 5.17 6.79
CA LEU A 74 2.40 5.63 7.63
C LEU A 74 1.97 7.05 7.28
N ASP A 75 2.92 7.93 6.96
CA ASP A 75 2.59 9.30 6.53
C ASP A 75 1.78 9.30 5.23
N ILE A 76 2.16 8.45 4.27
CA ILE A 76 1.42 8.32 3.01
C ILE A 76 0.00 7.81 3.26
N LEU A 77 -0.15 6.77 4.09
CA LEU A 77 -1.46 6.20 4.35
C LEU A 77 -2.38 7.16 5.10
N ARG A 78 -1.82 7.95 6.01
CA ARG A 78 -2.58 9.01 6.70
C ARG A 78 -3.03 10.10 5.73
N LYS A 79 -2.17 10.47 4.80
CA LYS A 79 -2.48 11.47 3.77
C LYS A 79 -3.60 11.00 2.85
N ILE A 80 -3.57 9.74 2.43
CA ILE A 80 -4.59 9.17 1.55
C ILE A 80 -5.91 8.95 2.29
N HIS A 81 -5.85 8.72 3.60
CA HIS A 81 -7.02 8.46 4.44
C HIS A 81 -7.72 7.17 4.05
N VAL A 82 -7.12 6.05 4.43
CA VAL A 82 -7.62 4.71 4.11
C VAL A 82 -8.03 3.95 5.36
N PRO A 83 -9.03 3.06 5.26
CA PRO A 83 -9.36 2.18 6.38
C PRO A 83 -8.30 1.11 6.52
N GLY A 84 -7.90 0.84 7.74
CA GLY A 84 -6.86 -0.16 7.96
C GLY A 84 -6.48 -0.32 9.41
N GLU A 85 -5.41 -1.10 9.62
CA GLU A 85 -4.92 -1.45 10.94
C GLU A 85 -3.40 -1.44 10.94
N ILE A 86 -2.81 -0.66 11.84
CA ILE A 86 -1.36 -0.63 12.05
C ILE A 86 -1.00 -1.70 13.06
N ARG A 87 -0.08 -2.58 12.69
CA ARG A 87 0.49 -3.60 13.57
C ARG A 87 1.96 -3.32 13.83
N GLU A 88 2.60 -4.18 14.61
CA GLU A 88 3.99 -3.98 15.00
C GLU A 88 4.94 -3.98 13.79
N ASP A 89 4.76 -4.92 12.88
CA ASP A 89 5.66 -5.13 11.75
C ASP A 89 5.01 -4.96 10.38
N CYS A 90 3.74 -4.57 10.34
CA CYS A 90 3.03 -4.37 9.09
C CYS A 90 1.83 -3.45 9.28
N VAL A 91 1.25 -3.03 8.17
CA VAL A 91 0.00 -2.29 8.17
C VAL A 91 -0.93 -2.90 7.13
N TYR A 92 -2.18 -3.10 7.51
CA TYR A 92 -3.22 -3.57 6.59
C TYR A 92 -4.06 -2.41 6.12
N VAL A 93 -4.36 -2.38 4.83
CA VAL A 93 -5.32 -1.46 4.22
C VAL A 93 -6.47 -2.31 3.71
N TYR A 94 -7.70 -2.01 4.15
CA TYR A 94 -8.86 -2.81 3.81
C TYR A 94 -9.61 -2.21 2.62
N GLY A 95 -9.99 -3.07 1.68
CA GLY A 95 -10.71 -2.66 0.49
C GLY A 95 -12.21 -2.52 0.69
N TYR A 96 -12.80 -3.47 1.43
CA TYR A 96 -14.26 -3.61 1.52
C TYR A 96 -14.81 -3.71 2.94
N ARG A 97 -13.98 -3.46 3.95
CA ARG A 97 -14.47 -3.49 5.33
C ARG A 97 -15.04 -2.13 5.71
N THR A 98 -16.32 -2.10 6.02
CA THR A 98 -17.00 -0.87 6.43
C THR A 98 -16.90 -0.60 7.93
N ASP A 99 -16.52 -1.62 8.70
CA ASP A 99 -16.38 -1.55 10.16
C ASP A 99 -14.97 -1.21 10.63
N ALA A 100 -14.02 -1.07 9.71
CA ALA A 100 -12.64 -0.77 10.05
C ALA A 100 -12.43 0.73 10.25
N ASP A 101 -11.62 1.07 11.25
CA ASP A 101 -11.21 2.46 11.48
C ASP A 101 -10.23 2.91 10.40
N TYR A 102 -10.20 4.22 10.16
CA TYR A 102 -9.20 4.79 9.26
C TYR A 102 -7.85 4.89 9.96
N ILE A 103 -6.79 4.74 9.18
CA ILE A 103 -5.43 4.92 9.66
C ILE A 103 -5.22 6.40 9.97
N GLN A 104 -4.79 6.67 11.20
CA GLN A 104 -4.57 8.03 11.70
C GLN A 104 -3.10 8.29 11.99
#